data_b3634f758c710eef430f4d9b06c0145b
#
_entry.id   b3634f758c710eef430f4d9b06c0145b
#
_cell.length_a   1.000
_cell.length_b   1.000
_cell.length_c   1.000
_cell.angle_alpha   90.00
_cell.angle_beta   90.00
_cell.angle_gamma   90.00
#
_symmetry.space_group_name_H-M   'P 1'
#
loop_
_entity.id
_entity.type
_entity.pdbx_description
1 polymer ?
#
loop_
_entity_poly.entity_id
_entity_poly.type
_entity_poly.pdbx_seq_one_letter_code
_entity_poly.pdbx_strand_id
1 'polypeptide(L)'
;SVLHPLWGNERKFKISKHEIVAVPYFKASSQTFVDKHSIELGSVDNSQIFYSINGSNYTKYEKPITINKESIIYSYAIKDNLKSKVVSSEYFPRDDTKKIKILSKYANQYAAAGDKTLIDQLRGGNNYRTGNWQGYREDLNVIVDLSEIKKINSVSLGCHQDIRSWIFYPNYVEYWTSDDDINYEYQGKVLANFSDRIEGSFQK
;
A
#
# COMPACT_ATOMS: atom_id res chain seq x y z
N SER A 1 29.23 -22.23 22.69
CA SER A 1 29.69 -20.83 22.75
C SER A 1 30.50 -20.53 21.48
N VAL A 2 30.15 -19.48 20.80
CA VAL A 2 30.90 -18.95 19.67
C VAL A 2 31.68 -17.75 20.18
N LEU A 3 32.97 -17.89 20.34
CA LEU A 3 33.86 -16.78 20.67
C LEU A 3 34.17 -16.01 19.38
N HIS A 4 33.78 -14.74 19.33
CA HIS A 4 34.23 -13.87 18.26
C HIS A 4 35.57 -13.25 18.63
N PRO A 5 36.67 -13.47 17.85
CA PRO A 5 38.02 -13.06 18.23
C PRO A 5 38.17 -11.55 18.50
N LEU A 6 37.34 -10.72 17.90
CA LEU A 6 37.38 -9.25 18.05
C LEU A 6 36.58 -8.70 19.23
N TRP A 7 35.75 -9.52 19.88
CA TRP A 7 34.85 -9.03 20.91
C TRP A 7 35.18 -9.50 22.32
N GLY A 8 36.10 -10.44 22.45
CA GLY A 8 36.69 -10.85 23.74
C GLY A 8 35.77 -11.34 24.85
N ASN A 9 34.46 -11.31 24.65
CA ASN A 9 33.47 -11.65 25.67
C ASN A 9 32.58 -12.82 25.25
N GLU A 10 32.49 -13.80 26.10
CA GLU A 10 31.55 -14.90 25.95
C GLU A 10 30.12 -14.38 26.08
N ARG A 11 29.29 -14.57 25.05
CA ARG A 11 27.87 -14.25 25.09
C ARG A 11 27.08 -15.51 25.36
N LYS A 12 26.36 -15.51 26.48
CA LYS A 12 25.42 -16.58 26.84
C LYS A 12 24.05 -16.23 26.28
N PHE A 13 23.51 -17.09 25.43
CA PHE A 13 22.13 -17.00 24.96
C PHE A 13 21.29 -18.00 25.73
N LYS A 14 20.21 -17.53 26.35
CA LYS A 14 19.18 -18.39 26.95
C LYS A 14 18.12 -18.64 25.89
N ILE A 15 18.06 -19.86 25.37
CA ILE A 15 16.99 -20.30 24.49
C ILE A 15 15.86 -20.80 25.38
N SER A 16 14.73 -20.12 25.40
CA SER A 16 13.50 -20.62 26.04
C SER A 16 12.62 -21.23 24.95
N LYS A 17 12.10 -22.43 25.20
CA LYS A 17 11.04 -23.02 24.36
C LYS A 17 9.75 -22.29 24.66
N HIS A 18 9.34 -21.39 23.80
CA HIS A 18 7.98 -20.87 23.78
C HIS A 18 7.24 -21.53 22.63
N GLU A 19 6.08 -22.09 22.91
CA GLU A 19 5.18 -22.54 21.87
C GLU A 19 4.64 -21.30 21.16
N ILE A 20 4.80 -21.26 19.84
CA ILE A 20 4.39 -20.15 19.00
C ILE A 20 3.38 -20.69 17.99
N VAL A 21 2.22 -20.05 17.91
CA VAL A 21 1.25 -20.30 16.85
C VAL A 21 1.57 -19.42 15.68
N ALA A 22 1.71 -20.02 14.48
CA ALA A 22 1.95 -19.29 13.25
C ALA A 22 0.76 -18.37 12.94
N VAL A 23 1.05 -17.16 12.47
CA VAL A 23 -0.01 -16.25 12.00
C VAL A 23 -0.62 -16.78 10.70
N PRO A 24 -1.91 -16.53 10.44
CA PRO A 24 -2.50 -16.81 9.14
C PRO A 24 -1.83 -16.02 8.02
N TYR A 25 -1.83 -16.57 6.82
CA TYR A 25 -1.44 -15.84 5.62
C TYR A 25 -2.65 -15.60 4.71
N PHE A 26 -2.61 -14.49 3.98
CA PHE A 26 -3.63 -14.09 3.02
C PHE A 26 -3.24 -14.59 1.63
N LYS A 27 -4.18 -15.20 0.92
CA LYS A 27 -4.02 -15.65 -0.45
C LYS A 27 -5.09 -14.99 -1.30
N ALA A 28 -4.68 -13.99 -2.04
CA ALA A 28 -5.52 -13.21 -2.94
C ALA A 28 -4.75 -12.90 -4.22
N SER A 29 -5.45 -12.67 -5.32
CA SER A 29 -4.82 -12.39 -6.62
C SER A 29 -4.14 -11.02 -6.65
N SER A 30 -4.68 -10.06 -5.91
CA SER A 30 -4.13 -8.70 -5.77
C SER A 30 -4.72 -8.00 -4.55
N GLN A 31 -4.20 -6.82 -4.20
CA GLN A 31 -4.81 -5.94 -3.19
C GLN A 31 -5.88 -5.01 -3.78
N THR A 32 -5.94 -4.90 -5.12
CA THR A 32 -6.97 -4.09 -5.79
C THR A 32 -7.86 -4.98 -6.64
N PHE A 33 -9.14 -4.61 -6.77
CA PHE A 33 -10.13 -5.43 -7.45
C PHE A 33 -11.21 -4.58 -8.13
N VAL A 34 -11.90 -5.19 -9.09
CA VAL A 34 -13.11 -4.63 -9.73
C VAL A 34 -14.29 -5.45 -9.25
N ASP A 35 -15.37 -4.80 -8.81
CA ASP A 35 -16.64 -5.35 -8.33
C ASP A 35 -16.52 -6.20 -7.06
N LYS A 36 -15.99 -7.42 -7.16
CA LYS A 36 -15.90 -8.38 -6.06
C LYS A 36 -14.51 -8.99 -5.96
N HIS A 37 -14.08 -9.28 -4.76
CA HIS A 37 -12.81 -9.92 -4.48
C HIS A 37 -12.96 -11.09 -3.53
N SER A 38 -12.30 -12.20 -3.83
CA SER A 38 -12.26 -13.39 -2.99
C SER A 38 -10.89 -13.53 -2.34
N ILE A 39 -10.89 -13.67 -1.03
CA ILE A 39 -9.70 -13.76 -0.20
C ILE A 39 -9.72 -15.09 0.54
N GLU A 40 -8.69 -15.89 0.35
CA GLU A 40 -8.48 -17.11 1.11
C GLU A 40 -7.50 -16.86 2.25
N LEU A 41 -7.74 -17.51 3.38
CA LEU A 41 -6.82 -17.54 4.51
C LEU A 41 -6.24 -18.95 4.65
N GLY A 42 -4.95 -19.01 4.95
CA GLY A 42 -4.27 -20.29 5.18
C GLY A 42 -3.44 -20.28 6.47
N SER A 43 -3.16 -21.46 6.99
CA SER A 43 -2.26 -21.71 8.10
C SER A 43 -1.21 -22.75 7.69
N VAL A 44 0.03 -22.55 8.12
CA VAL A 44 1.13 -23.48 7.84
C VAL A 44 1.12 -24.72 8.75
N ASP A 45 0.37 -24.67 9.84
CA ASP A 45 0.35 -25.70 10.89
C ASP A 45 -1.05 -26.25 11.18
N ASN A 46 -2.01 -26.03 10.25
CA ASN A 46 -3.41 -26.44 10.35
C ASN A 46 -4.14 -25.88 11.58
N SER A 47 -3.73 -24.70 12.06
CA SER A 47 -4.42 -23.98 13.14
C SER A 47 -5.82 -23.53 12.72
N GLN A 48 -6.73 -23.42 13.68
CA GLN A 48 -8.02 -22.78 13.47
C GLN A 48 -7.85 -21.28 13.21
N ILE A 49 -8.39 -20.79 12.08
CA ILE A 49 -8.28 -19.38 11.69
C ILE A 49 -9.58 -18.65 12.04
N PHE A 50 -9.42 -17.43 12.54
CA PHE A 50 -10.50 -16.47 12.78
C PHE A 50 -10.21 -15.17 12.05
N TYR A 51 -11.25 -14.52 11.53
CA TYR A 51 -11.11 -13.27 10.81
C TYR A 51 -12.18 -12.25 11.21
N SER A 52 -11.90 -11.00 10.92
CA SER A 52 -12.81 -9.87 11.08
C SER A 52 -12.67 -8.94 9.90
N ILE A 53 -13.77 -8.37 9.43
CA ILE A 53 -13.80 -7.36 8.37
C ILE A 53 -13.99 -5.99 9.04
N ASN A 54 -13.06 -5.05 8.78
CA ASN A 54 -13.09 -3.68 9.27
C ASN A 54 -13.23 -3.57 10.82
N GLY A 55 -12.64 -4.53 11.56
CA GLY A 55 -12.69 -4.52 13.02
C GLY A 55 -14.02 -4.97 13.63
N SER A 56 -14.91 -5.59 12.87
CA SER A 56 -16.12 -6.25 13.37
C SER A 56 -15.80 -7.44 14.27
N ASN A 57 -16.81 -8.15 14.76
CA ASN A 57 -16.61 -9.38 15.53
C ASN A 57 -15.85 -10.44 14.71
N TYR A 58 -14.95 -11.16 15.37
CA TYR A 58 -14.23 -12.26 14.74
C TYR A 58 -15.13 -13.47 14.52
N THR A 59 -15.04 -14.02 13.32
CA THR A 59 -15.76 -15.23 12.89
C THR A 59 -14.74 -16.31 12.51
N LYS A 60 -15.07 -17.57 12.77
CA LYS A 60 -14.25 -18.70 12.32
C LYS A 60 -14.20 -18.75 10.79
N TYR A 61 -13.00 -18.92 10.25
CA TYR A 61 -12.81 -19.04 8.81
C TYR A 61 -13.14 -20.47 8.34
N GLU A 62 -14.08 -20.60 7.44
CA GLU A 62 -14.53 -21.89 6.86
C GLU A 62 -14.55 -21.89 5.33
N LYS A 63 -14.63 -20.70 4.72
CA LYS A 63 -14.70 -20.52 3.27
C LYS A 63 -14.10 -19.18 2.87
N PRO A 64 -13.74 -18.98 1.59
CA PRO A 64 -13.20 -17.70 1.10
C PRO A 64 -14.10 -16.51 1.46
N ILE A 65 -13.47 -15.43 1.87
CA ILE A 65 -14.11 -14.17 2.23
C ILE A 65 -14.36 -13.37 0.96
N THR A 66 -15.60 -12.97 0.71
CA THR A 66 -15.95 -12.12 -0.42
C THR A 66 -16.20 -10.69 0.04
N ILE A 67 -15.53 -9.73 -0.58
CA ILE A 67 -15.72 -8.30 -0.37
C ILE A 67 -16.08 -7.61 -1.69
N ASN A 68 -16.78 -6.46 -1.61
CA ASN A 68 -17.15 -5.63 -2.75
C ASN A 68 -16.94 -4.13 -2.52
N LYS A 69 -16.25 -3.78 -1.44
CA LYS A 69 -15.88 -2.41 -1.07
C LYS A 69 -14.53 -2.43 -0.35
N GLU A 70 -13.94 -1.26 -0.21
CA GLU A 70 -12.72 -1.07 0.59
C GLU A 70 -12.87 -1.76 1.95
N SER A 71 -11.90 -2.62 2.27
CA SER A 71 -11.98 -3.46 3.46
C SER A 71 -10.59 -3.78 4.00
N ILE A 72 -10.49 -3.82 5.32
CA ILE A 72 -9.34 -4.35 6.04
C ILE A 72 -9.75 -5.69 6.64
N ILE A 73 -9.04 -6.75 6.29
CA ILE A 73 -9.24 -8.08 6.87
C ILE A 73 -8.20 -8.30 7.95
N TYR A 74 -8.66 -8.45 9.18
CA TYR A 74 -7.84 -8.86 10.33
C TYR A 74 -7.96 -10.35 10.52
N SER A 75 -6.87 -11.03 10.88
CA SER A 75 -6.91 -12.48 11.12
C SER A 75 -5.93 -12.92 12.21
N TYR A 76 -6.28 -13.96 12.93
CA TYR A 76 -5.42 -14.69 13.84
C TYR A 76 -5.72 -16.18 13.82
N ALA A 77 -4.80 -16.98 14.34
CA ALA A 77 -4.95 -18.43 14.46
C ALA A 77 -4.96 -18.89 15.91
N ILE A 78 -5.64 -20.01 16.17
CA ILE A 78 -5.62 -20.72 17.46
C ILE A 78 -5.18 -22.16 17.23
N LYS A 79 -4.24 -22.61 18.05
CA LYS A 79 -3.80 -24.00 18.11
C LYS A 79 -3.48 -24.34 19.58
N ASP A 80 -3.94 -25.49 20.07
CA ASP A 80 -3.70 -25.98 21.43
C ASP A 80 -3.98 -24.92 22.52
N ASN A 81 -5.09 -24.16 22.36
CA ASN A 81 -5.51 -23.02 23.19
C ASN A 81 -4.56 -21.80 23.19
N LEU A 82 -3.54 -21.81 22.36
CA LEU A 82 -2.67 -20.66 22.16
C LEU A 82 -3.15 -19.83 20.96
N LYS A 83 -3.07 -18.51 21.09
CA LYS A 83 -3.48 -17.55 20.07
C LYS A 83 -2.25 -16.91 19.41
N SER A 84 -2.25 -16.82 18.08
CA SER A 84 -1.23 -16.07 17.34
C SER A 84 -1.39 -14.56 17.52
N LYS A 85 -0.42 -13.79 17.03
CA LYS A 85 -0.62 -12.35 16.78
C LYS A 85 -1.69 -12.15 15.71
N VAL A 86 -2.35 -10.99 15.77
CA VAL A 86 -3.26 -10.54 14.70
C VAL A 86 -2.42 -9.99 13.55
N VAL A 87 -2.77 -10.38 12.35
CA VAL A 87 -2.26 -9.83 11.10
C VAL A 87 -3.41 -9.21 10.31
N SER A 88 -3.11 -8.28 9.39
CA SER A 88 -4.12 -7.65 8.56
C SER A 88 -3.64 -7.48 7.12
N SER A 89 -4.61 -7.39 6.22
CA SER A 89 -4.39 -7.01 4.82
C SER A 89 -5.50 -6.07 4.37
N GLU A 90 -5.13 -5.07 3.57
CA GLU A 90 -6.04 -4.04 3.05
C GLU A 90 -6.35 -4.34 1.59
N TYR A 91 -7.59 -4.10 1.19
CA TYR A 91 -8.08 -4.33 -0.17
C TYR A 91 -8.90 -3.14 -0.65
N PHE A 92 -8.64 -2.70 -1.90
CA PHE A 92 -9.20 -1.48 -2.46
C PHE A 92 -9.95 -1.74 -3.75
N PRO A 93 -11.18 -1.24 -3.93
CA PRO A 93 -11.85 -1.27 -5.21
C PRO A 93 -11.12 -0.34 -6.20
N ARG A 94 -10.96 -0.82 -7.43
CA ARG A 94 -10.31 -0.10 -8.52
C ARG A 94 -11.33 0.16 -9.63
N ASP A 95 -11.26 1.35 -10.20
CA ASP A 95 -12.04 1.75 -11.35
C ASP A 95 -11.17 1.63 -12.62
N ASP A 96 -11.38 0.57 -13.39
CA ASP A 96 -10.63 0.29 -14.61
C ASP A 96 -11.14 1.09 -15.83
N THR A 97 -12.19 1.89 -15.67
CA THR A 97 -12.66 2.78 -16.76
C THR A 97 -11.75 3.98 -16.94
N LYS A 98 -11.03 4.39 -15.89
CA LYS A 98 -10.06 5.48 -15.95
C LYS A 98 -8.87 5.13 -16.83
N LYS A 99 -8.45 6.12 -17.63
CA LYS A 99 -7.24 6.03 -18.43
C LYS A 99 -6.23 7.05 -17.93
N ILE A 100 -4.97 6.78 -18.16
CA ILE A 100 -3.88 7.67 -17.77
C ILE A 100 -2.89 7.83 -18.91
N LYS A 101 -2.43 9.07 -19.10
CA LYS A 101 -1.36 9.42 -20.04
C LYS A 101 -0.29 10.16 -19.26
N ILE A 102 0.85 9.51 -19.05
CA ILE A 102 2.00 10.10 -18.39
C ILE A 102 2.85 10.76 -19.46
N LEU A 103 3.04 12.07 -19.35
CA LEU A 103 3.83 12.88 -20.30
C LEU A 103 5.29 13.00 -19.85
N SER A 104 5.58 12.71 -18.58
CA SER A 104 6.91 12.66 -17.99
C SER A 104 7.49 11.26 -18.01
N LYS A 105 8.81 11.15 -17.89
CA LYS A 105 9.49 9.85 -17.86
C LYS A 105 9.81 9.45 -16.41
N TYR A 106 9.22 8.35 -15.94
CA TYR A 106 9.62 7.74 -14.67
C TYR A 106 10.91 6.93 -14.81
N ALA A 107 11.63 6.78 -13.70
CA ALA A 107 12.86 5.99 -13.66
C ALA A 107 12.56 4.49 -13.72
N ASN A 108 13.22 3.75 -14.61
CA ASN A 108 12.96 2.33 -14.85
C ASN A 108 13.05 1.47 -13.57
N GLN A 109 13.97 1.78 -12.65
CA GLN A 109 14.13 1.08 -11.37
C GLN A 109 13.00 1.39 -10.37
N TYR A 110 12.19 2.41 -10.62
CA TYR A 110 11.07 2.83 -9.79
C TYR A 110 9.80 2.99 -10.64
N ALA A 111 9.50 1.97 -11.43
CA ALA A 111 8.36 1.98 -12.35
C ALA A 111 7.05 1.53 -11.67
N ALA A 112 7.14 0.85 -10.51
CA ALA A 112 6.00 0.23 -9.84
C ALA A 112 5.15 -0.60 -10.82
N ALA A 113 3.84 -0.33 -10.94
CA ALA A 113 2.94 -1.00 -11.89
C ALA A 113 2.98 -0.38 -13.32
N GLY A 114 4.01 0.41 -13.64
CA GLY A 114 4.09 1.14 -14.90
C GLY A 114 3.09 2.28 -15.00
N ASP A 115 2.56 2.56 -16.17
CA ASP A 115 1.71 3.73 -16.42
C ASP A 115 0.46 3.80 -15.52
N LYS A 116 -0.06 2.67 -15.07
CA LYS A 116 -1.24 2.61 -14.20
C LYS A 116 -0.98 2.89 -12.73
N THR A 117 0.27 3.01 -12.29
CA THR A 117 0.64 3.19 -10.88
C THR A 117 -0.13 4.32 -10.19
N LEU A 118 -0.31 5.45 -10.87
CA LEU A 118 -0.96 6.62 -10.28
C LEU A 118 -2.49 6.48 -10.13
N ILE A 119 -3.09 5.45 -10.72
CA ILE A 119 -4.55 5.20 -10.68
C ILE A 119 -4.91 3.79 -10.20
N ASP A 120 -3.95 2.99 -9.75
CA ASP A 120 -4.15 1.59 -9.33
C ASP A 120 -4.77 1.43 -7.93
N GLN A 121 -4.94 2.53 -7.20
CA GLN A 121 -5.45 2.61 -5.83
C GLN A 121 -4.51 2.01 -4.76
N LEU A 122 -3.30 1.58 -5.14
CA LEU A 122 -2.31 1.12 -4.16
C LEU A 122 -1.56 2.29 -3.54
N ARG A 123 -1.40 2.25 -2.23
CA ARG A 123 -0.61 3.25 -1.51
C ARG A 123 0.80 2.71 -1.25
N GLY A 124 1.80 3.52 -1.49
CA GLY A 124 3.19 3.11 -1.38
C GLY A 124 3.69 2.85 0.05
N GLY A 125 3.01 3.41 1.07
CA GLY A 125 3.48 3.34 2.46
C GLY A 125 4.78 4.11 2.70
N ASN A 126 5.45 3.86 3.83
CA ASN A 126 6.64 4.59 4.25
C ASN A 126 7.97 3.98 3.75
N ASN A 127 7.91 3.03 2.84
CA ASN A 127 9.10 2.39 2.29
C ASN A 127 9.03 2.35 0.76
N TYR A 128 9.84 3.15 0.09
CA TYR A 128 9.87 3.21 -1.37
C TYR A 128 10.35 1.91 -2.05
N ARG A 129 10.99 1.00 -1.30
CA ARG A 129 11.47 -0.28 -1.82
C ARG A 129 10.39 -1.36 -1.95
N THR A 130 9.15 -1.07 -1.56
CA THR A 130 8.03 -2.03 -1.65
C THR A 130 7.55 -2.29 -3.07
N GLY A 131 7.98 -1.48 -4.04
CA GLY A 131 7.55 -1.60 -5.44
C GLY A 131 6.24 -0.89 -5.76
N ASN A 132 5.65 -0.15 -4.82
CA ASN A 132 4.39 0.59 -5.02
C ASN A 132 4.60 2.08 -5.26
N TRP A 133 5.84 2.54 -5.33
CA TRP A 133 6.19 3.93 -5.61
C TRP A 133 6.75 4.08 -7.02
N GLN A 134 6.27 5.09 -7.75
CA GLN A 134 6.83 5.51 -9.02
C GLN A 134 7.71 6.73 -8.81
N GLY A 135 8.92 6.71 -9.35
CA GLY A 135 9.91 7.75 -9.13
C GLY A 135 10.21 8.55 -10.38
N TYR A 136 10.26 9.88 -10.24
CA TYR A 136 10.55 10.81 -11.32
C TYR A 136 11.82 11.62 -11.04
N ARG A 137 12.58 11.93 -12.07
CA ARG A 137 13.75 12.82 -12.01
C ARG A 137 13.49 14.17 -12.67
N GLU A 138 12.29 14.36 -13.14
CA GLU A 138 11.76 15.58 -13.75
C GLU A 138 10.35 15.84 -13.20
N ASP A 139 9.77 16.99 -13.52
CA ASP A 139 8.43 17.34 -13.11
C ASP A 139 7.40 16.32 -13.64
N LEU A 140 6.54 15.85 -12.75
CA LEU A 140 5.44 14.98 -13.16
C LEU A 140 4.38 15.78 -13.92
N ASN A 141 4.13 15.36 -15.15
CA ASN A 141 3.03 15.86 -15.97
C ASN A 141 2.16 14.66 -16.38
N VAL A 142 0.89 14.67 -16.04
CA VAL A 142 0.00 13.53 -16.21
C VAL A 142 -1.42 13.98 -16.49
N ILE A 143 -2.09 13.27 -17.40
CA ILE A 143 -3.51 13.42 -17.70
C ILE A 143 -4.24 12.16 -17.24
N VAL A 144 -5.30 12.34 -16.46
CA VAL A 144 -6.21 11.27 -16.07
C VAL A 144 -7.57 11.50 -16.74
N ASP A 145 -7.92 10.61 -17.66
CA ASP A 145 -9.21 10.60 -18.33
C ASP A 145 -10.19 9.76 -17.47
N LEU A 146 -11.28 10.38 -17.06
CA LEU A 146 -12.32 9.76 -16.24
C LEU A 146 -13.36 9.00 -17.07
N SER A 147 -13.19 8.97 -18.42
CA SER A 147 -14.05 8.33 -19.41
C SER A 147 -15.46 8.91 -19.52
N GLU A 148 -15.82 9.87 -18.69
CA GLU A 148 -17.07 10.62 -18.74
C GLU A 148 -16.93 11.98 -18.05
N ILE A 149 -17.73 12.95 -18.46
CA ILE A 149 -17.80 14.23 -17.77
C ILE A 149 -18.51 14.03 -16.44
N LYS A 150 -17.83 14.32 -15.35
CA LYS A 150 -18.38 14.18 -14.01
C LYS A 150 -17.88 15.27 -13.07
N LYS A 151 -18.70 15.59 -12.08
CA LYS A 151 -18.29 16.55 -11.05
C LYS A 151 -17.17 15.98 -10.19
N ILE A 152 -16.05 16.68 -10.14
CA ILE A 152 -14.90 16.37 -9.27
C ILE A 152 -15.01 17.25 -8.02
N ASN A 153 -14.97 16.64 -6.83
CA ASN A 153 -14.96 17.38 -5.56
C ASN A 153 -13.56 17.51 -4.97
N SER A 154 -12.68 16.56 -5.28
CA SER A 154 -11.29 16.57 -4.80
C SER A 154 -10.39 15.74 -5.71
N VAL A 155 -9.13 16.14 -5.77
CA VAL A 155 -8.04 15.37 -6.36
C VAL A 155 -6.94 15.26 -5.31
N SER A 156 -6.35 14.09 -5.16
CA SER A 156 -5.25 13.89 -4.23
C SER A 156 -4.10 13.12 -4.89
N LEU A 157 -2.88 13.51 -4.55
CA LEU A 157 -1.66 12.85 -4.99
C LEU A 157 -0.87 12.38 -3.77
N GLY A 158 -0.56 11.09 -3.71
CA GLY A 158 0.35 10.54 -2.71
C GLY A 158 1.80 10.85 -3.07
N CYS A 159 2.57 11.40 -2.13
CA CYS A 159 3.99 11.67 -2.30
C CYS A 159 4.79 11.02 -1.17
N HIS A 160 6.05 10.69 -1.44
CA HIS A 160 6.98 10.13 -0.47
C HIS A 160 8.25 10.96 -0.39
N GLN A 161 8.76 11.14 0.82
CA GLN A 161 10.07 11.76 1.05
C GLN A 161 10.96 10.83 1.87
N ASP A 162 12.18 10.64 1.38
CA ASP A 162 13.30 10.00 2.09
C ASP A 162 14.57 10.75 1.68
N ILE A 163 14.93 11.76 2.45
CA ILE A 163 16.04 12.67 2.14
C ILE A 163 17.36 11.91 2.05
N ARG A 164 17.55 10.85 2.84
CA ARG A 164 18.76 10.01 2.82
C ARG A 164 18.90 9.25 1.51
N SER A 165 17.79 8.97 0.85
CA SER A 165 17.73 8.30 -0.45
C SER A 165 17.55 9.27 -1.62
N TRP A 166 17.67 10.59 -1.38
CA TRP A 166 17.49 11.64 -2.38
C TRP A 166 16.10 11.65 -3.01
N ILE A 167 15.09 11.35 -2.20
CA ILE A 167 13.68 11.41 -2.58
C ILE A 167 13.06 12.61 -1.88
N PHE A 168 12.50 13.52 -2.65
CA PHE A 168 11.95 14.78 -2.17
C PHE A 168 10.48 14.92 -2.55
N TYR A 169 9.73 15.61 -1.73
CA TYR A 169 8.40 16.08 -2.11
C TYR A 169 8.50 17.09 -3.25
N PRO A 170 7.48 17.16 -4.13
CA PRO A 170 7.39 18.27 -5.07
C PRO A 170 7.22 19.59 -4.33
N ASN A 171 7.77 20.68 -4.85
CA ASN A 171 7.58 22.00 -4.27
C ASN A 171 6.10 22.41 -4.28
N TYR A 172 5.39 22.00 -5.29
CA TYR A 172 3.95 22.21 -5.45
C TYR A 172 3.34 21.20 -6.41
N VAL A 173 2.00 21.13 -6.38
CA VAL A 173 1.20 20.41 -7.37
C VAL A 173 0.13 21.36 -7.90
N GLU A 174 0.01 21.48 -9.21
CA GLU A 174 -1.06 22.23 -9.88
C GLU A 174 -2.08 21.27 -10.46
N TYR A 175 -3.34 21.67 -10.41
CA TYR A 175 -4.46 20.89 -10.91
C TYR A 175 -5.21 21.69 -11.99
N TRP A 176 -5.50 21.00 -13.06
CA TRP A 176 -6.22 21.52 -14.22
C TRP A 176 -7.33 20.54 -14.57
N THR A 177 -8.47 21.05 -15.09
CA THR A 177 -9.57 20.22 -15.57
C THR A 177 -9.91 20.58 -17.01
N SER A 178 -10.45 19.61 -17.74
CA SER A 178 -10.92 19.78 -19.11
C SER A 178 -12.09 18.86 -19.37
N ASP A 179 -13.05 19.30 -20.15
CA ASP A 179 -14.16 18.48 -20.63
C ASP A 179 -13.91 17.91 -22.05
N ASP A 180 -12.85 18.37 -22.73
CA ASP A 180 -12.58 18.05 -24.14
C ASP A 180 -11.13 17.57 -24.43
N ASP A 181 -10.26 17.45 -23.40
CA ASP A 181 -8.81 17.13 -23.51
C ASP A 181 -8.00 18.13 -24.35
N ILE A 182 -8.56 19.33 -24.61
CA ILE A 182 -7.93 20.39 -25.42
C ILE A 182 -7.80 21.67 -24.60
N ASN A 183 -8.90 22.10 -24.01
CA ASN A 183 -9.00 23.32 -23.24
C ASN A 183 -8.95 23.01 -21.76
N TYR A 184 -7.83 23.35 -21.09
CA TYR A 184 -7.64 23.10 -19.68
C TYR A 184 -7.82 24.35 -18.85
N GLU A 185 -8.65 24.24 -17.81
CA GLU A 185 -8.89 25.30 -16.84
C GLU A 185 -8.11 25.05 -15.56
N TYR A 186 -7.39 26.06 -15.09
CA TYR A 186 -6.65 26.01 -13.84
C TYR A 186 -7.59 25.96 -12.63
N GLN A 187 -7.44 24.95 -11.79
CA GLN A 187 -8.27 24.74 -10.60
C GLN A 187 -7.58 25.10 -9.30
N GLY A 188 -6.26 25.14 -9.30
CA GLY A 188 -5.53 25.51 -8.10
C GLY A 188 -4.14 24.92 -7.98
N LYS A 189 -3.45 25.36 -6.94
CA LYS A 189 -2.07 24.98 -6.60
C LYS A 189 -1.98 24.61 -5.12
N VAL A 190 -1.38 23.50 -4.85
CA VAL A 190 -1.06 23.07 -3.48
C VAL A 190 0.45 23.16 -3.29
N LEU A 191 0.88 23.98 -2.31
CA LEU A 191 2.27 24.08 -1.92
C LEU A 191 2.63 22.96 -0.94
N ALA A 192 3.79 22.37 -1.09
CA ALA A 192 4.33 21.45 -0.10
C ALA A 192 4.89 22.26 1.09
N ASN A 193 4.13 22.32 2.18
CA ASN A 193 4.58 22.91 3.44
C ASN A 193 5.23 21.85 4.32
N PHE A 194 6.37 21.29 3.87
CA PHE A 194 7.08 20.27 4.62
C PHE A 194 8.41 20.81 5.15
N SER A 195 8.69 20.50 6.42
CA SER A 195 10.03 20.65 6.95
C SER A 195 10.98 19.71 6.22
N ASP A 196 12.14 20.19 5.83
CA ASP A 196 13.23 19.41 5.21
C ASP A 196 13.67 18.20 6.04
N ARG A 197 13.20 18.09 7.27
CA ARG A 197 13.53 17.02 8.22
C ARG A 197 12.44 15.97 8.37
N ILE A 198 11.29 16.13 7.72
CA ILE A 198 10.18 15.17 7.79
C ILE A 198 10.41 14.10 6.73
N GLU A 199 10.55 12.86 7.19
CA GLU A 199 10.56 11.67 6.33
C GLU A 199 9.23 10.94 6.45
N GLY A 200 8.76 10.34 5.38
CA GLY A 200 7.53 9.58 5.34
C GLY A 200 6.74 9.76 4.06
N SER A 201 5.54 9.24 4.04
CA SER A 201 4.60 9.40 2.94
C SER A 201 3.34 10.12 3.41
N PHE A 202 2.75 10.90 2.53
CA PHE A 202 1.48 11.55 2.78
C PHE A 202 0.66 11.65 1.51
N GLN A 203 -0.62 11.91 1.69
CA GLN A 203 -1.58 12.17 0.62
C GLN A 203 -2.28 13.50 0.90
N LYS A 204 -2.33 14.37 -0.10
CA LYS A 204 -3.13 15.61 -0.11
C LYS A 204 -4.12 15.60 -1.23
#